data_17a76318d40e493317b9385a511cb8fe
#
_entry.id   17a76318d40e493317b9385a511cb8fe
#
_cell.length_a   1.000
_cell.length_b   1.000
_cell.length_c   1.000
_cell.angle_alpha   90.00
_cell.angle_beta   90.00
_cell.angle_gamma   90.00
#
_symmetry.space_group_name_H-M   'P 1'
#
loop_
_entity.id
_entity.type
_entity.pdbx_description
1 polymer ?
#
loop_
_entity_poly.entity_id
_entity_poly.type
_entity_poly.pdbx_seq_one_letter_code
_entity_poly.pdbx_strand_id
1 'polypeptide(L)'
;TGNKVAELIDSSDEVLECACGTGAISIYIAQTCKKLIATDFATGMLRRAAKKCRNYPNAVFKKADITNIKCKDARFDKVVAGNVIHLLPEPEKALYELERVVKPGGEIIIPTYINMSKGTGTAAVKFITLLGADFKRQFDLDSYKAFFEDKGYTGVEYHVVDGRMPCAIAV
;
A
#
# COMPACT_ATOMS: atom_id res chain seq x y z
N THR A 1 2.64 -10.22 4.30
CA THR A 1 2.68 -8.76 3.95
C THR A 1 2.36 -7.90 5.18
N GLY A 2 1.18 -8.04 5.81
CA GLY A 2 0.75 -7.17 6.93
C GLY A 2 1.71 -7.12 8.10
N ASN A 3 2.19 -8.27 8.60
CA ASN A 3 3.19 -8.32 9.67
C ASN A 3 4.47 -7.56 9.30
N LYS A 4 4.97 -7.77 8.07
CA LYS A 4 6.20 -7.10 7.62
C LYS A 4 6.03 -5.58 7.51
N VAL A 5 4.86 -5.10 7.09
CA VAL A 5 4.54 -3.66 7.11
C VAL A 5 4.51 -3.14 8.55
N ALA A 6 3.91 -3.89 9.48
CA ALA A 6 3.85 -3.49 10.90
C ALA A 6 5.24 -3.40 11.57
N GLU A 7 6.21 -4.22 11.14
CA GLU A 7 7.61 -4.15 11.61
C GLU A 7 8.33 -2.84 11.21
N LEU A 8 7.83 -2.14 10.18
CA LEU A 8 8.36 -0.86 9.70
C LEU A 8 7.68 0.35 10.36
N ILE A 9 6.78 0.13 11.32
CA ILE A 9 5.97 1.17 11.95
C ILE A 9 6.24 1.20 13.45
N ASP A 10 6.48 2.39 13.96
CA ASP A 10 6.69 2.64 15.38
C ASP A 10 5.38 2.99 16.11
N SER A 11 5.34 2.73 17.42
CA SER A 11 4.17 3.01 18.26
C SER A 11 3.86 4.51 18.41
N SER A 12 4.78 5.38 18.04
CA SER A 12 4.62 6.85 18.01
C SER A 12 4.10 7.39 16.69
N ASP A 13 4.08 6.57 15.61
CA ASP A 13 3.78 7.02 14.26
C ASP A 13 2.31 7.39 14.04
N GLU A 14 2.09 8.51 13.36
CA GLU A 14 0.83 8.80 12.67
C GLU A 14 0.94 8.30 11.22
N VAL A 15 0.13 7.31 10.89
CA VAL A 15 0.20 6.58 9.61
C VAL A 15 -0.98 6.92 8.72
N LEU A 16 -0.71 7.16 7.44
CA LEU A 16 -1.72 7.17 6.38
C LEU A 16 -1.63 5.86 5.59
N GLU A 17 -2.73 5.13 5.46
CA GLU A 17 -2.85 4.02 4.53
C GLU A 17 -3.78 4.42 3.37
N CYS A 18 -3.26 4.41 2.15
CA CYS A 18 -4.01 4.68 0.93
C CYS A 18 -4.45 3.38 0.26
N ALA A 19 -5.67 3.38 -0.30
CA ALA A 19 -6.29 2.21 -0.94
C ALA A 19 -6.31 0.98 -0.01
N CYS A 20 -6.77 1.17 1.23
CA CYS A 20 -6.74 0.16 2.29
C CYS A 20 -7.60 -1.10 1.99
N GLY A 21 -8.46 -1.04 0.97
CA GLY A 21 -9.33 -2.12 0.58
C GLY A 21 -10.19 -2.62 1.75
N THR A 22 -10.15 -3.91 2.02
CA THR A 22 -10.89 -4.55 3.12
C THR A 22 -10.15 -4.50 4.46
N GLY A 23 -9.09 -3.72 4.59
CA GLY A 23 -8.30 -3.56 5.82
C GLY A 23 -7.37 -4.75 6.11
N ALA A 24 -6.86 -5.40 5.06
CA ALA A 24 -5.97 -6.55 5.22
C ALA A 24 -4.60 -6.16 5.81
N ILE A 25 -4.11 -4.96 5.51
CA ILE A 25 -2.89 -4.38 6.09
C ILE A 25 -3.26 -3.49 7.28
N SER A 26 -4.35 -2.73 7.19
CA SER A 26 -4.83 -1.80 8.23
C SER A 26 -4.85 -2.40 9.63
N ILE A 27 -5.29 -3.66 9.76
CA ILE A 27 -5.41 -4.32 11.07
C ILE A 27 -4.04 -4.49 11.75
N TYR A 28 -2.98 -4.73 11.00
CA TYR A 28 -1.63 -4.87 11.52
C TYR A 28 -1.03 -3.50 11.86
N ILE A 29 -1.25 -2.49 11.00
CA ILE A 29 -0.82 -1.11 11.26
C ILE A 29 -1.49 -0.59 12.52
N ALA A 30 -2.80 -0.78 12.68
CA ALA A 30 -3.57 -0.30 13.83
C ALA A 30 -3.11 -0.91 15.17
N GLN A 31 -2.54 -2.11 15.15
CA GLN A 31 -1.98 -2.75 16.35
C GLN A 31 -0.69 -2.07 16.84
N THR A 32 0.05 -1.43 15.94
CA THR A 32 1.39 -0.92 16.22
C THR A 32 1.41 0.60 16.37
N CYS A 33 0.78 1.33 15.44
CA CYS A 33 0.90 2.78 15.35
C CYS A 33 0.12 3.53 16.43
N LYS A 34 0.51 4.79 16.66
CA LYS A 34 -0.24 5.75 17.49
C LYS A 34 -1.60 6.07 16.89
N LYS A 35 -1.64 6.29 15.59
CA LYS A 35 -2.87 6.67 14.87
C LYS A 35 -2.80 6.21 13.42
N LEU A 36 -3.88 5.58 12.96
CA LEU A 36 -4.08 5.19 11.57
C LEU A 36 -5.20 6.03 10.94
N ILE A 37 -4.90 6.65 9.79
CA ILE A 37 -5.92 7.14 8.87
C ILE A 37 -5.87 6.23 7.64
N ALA A 38 -6.85 5.35 7.49
CA ALA A 38 -6.97 4.44 6.36
C ALA A 38 -7.98 4.98 5.35
N THR A 39 -7.57 5.06 4.09
CA THR A 39 -8.40 5.63 3.03
C THR A 39 -8.61 4.66 1.89
N ASP A 40 -9.78 4.75 1.25
CA ASP A 40 -10.10 4.02 0.02
C ASP A 40 -11.11 4.83 -0.81
N PHE A 41 -11.11 4.62 -2.12
CA PHE A 41 -12.11 5.24 -3.00
C PHE A 41 -13.48 4.58 -2.86
N ALA A 42 -13.53 3.26 -2.61
CA ALA A 42 -14.72 2.46 -2.54
C ALA A 42 -15.31 2.41 -1.12
N THR A 43 -16.48 3.00 -0.92
CA THR A 43 -17.19 3.02 0.38
C THR A 43 -17.48 1.61 0.92
N GLY A 44 -17.76 0.64 0.04
CA GLY A 44 -17.97 -0.76 0.42
C GLY A 44 -16.74 -1.41 1.04
N MET A 45 -15.54 -1.07 0.54
CA MET A 45 -14.26 -1.51 1.09
C MET A 45 -14.03 -0.90 2.47
N LEU A 46 -14.23 0.41 2.62
CA LEU A 46 -14.10 1.12 3.90
C LEU A 46 -14.99 0.53 5.01
N ARG A 47 -16.24 0.17 4.69
CA ARG A 47 -17.13 -0.49 5.66
C ARG A 47 -16.57 -1.82 6.15
N ARG A 48 -15.99 -2.63 5.25
CA ARG A 48 -15.37 -3.91 5.60
C ARG A 48 -14.11 -3.71 6.44
N ALA A 49 -13.27 -2.74 6.06
CA ALA A 49 -12.06 -2.38 6.80
C ALA A 49 -12.39 -1.89 8.22
N ALA A 50 -13.33 -0.96 8.36
CA ALA A 50 -13.79 -0.46 9.66
C ALA A 50 -14.35 -1.59 10.54
N LYS A 51 -15.15 -2.51 9.97
CA LYS A 51 -15.65 -3.68 10.71
C LYS A 51 -14.50 -4.59 11.20
N LYS A 52 -13.50 -4.81 10.35
CA LYS A 52 -12.32 -5.63 10.70
C LYS A 52 -11.50 -4.99 11.83
N CYS A 53 -11.34 -3.68 11.79
CA CYS A 53 -10.54 -2.92 12.75
C CYS A 53 -11.37 -2.34 13.91
N ARG A 54 -12.59 -2.80 14.15
CA ARG A 54 -13.51 -2.24 15.18
C ARG A 54 -12.95 -2.19 16.60
N ASN A 55 -11.98 -3.05 16.91
CA ASN A 55 -11.33 -3.11 18.23
C ASN A 55 -10.15 -2.14 18.36
N TYR A 56 -9.83 -1.37 17.32
CA TYR A 56 -8.72 -0.41 17.30
C TYR A 56 -9.25 1.02 17.20
N PRO A 57 -9.46 1.71 18.33
CA PRO A 57 -10.03 3.06 18.36
C PRO A 57 -9.10 4.12 17.76
N ASN A 58 -7.81 3.80 17.58
CA ASN A 58 -6.82 4.64 16.92
C ASN A 58 -6.92 4.61 15.39
N ALA A 59 -7.77 3.76 14.80
CA ALA A 59 -7.94 3.65 13.35
C ALA A 59 -9.21 4.40 12.88
N VAL A 60 -9.04 5.28 11.91
CA VAL A 60 -10.11 6.07 11.29
C VAL A 60 -10.14 5.79 9.79
N PHE A 61 -11.34 5.50 9.25
CA PHE A 61 -11.54 5.14 7.85
C PHE A 61 -12.24 6.28 7.12
N LYS A 62 -11.66 6.75 6.00
CA LYS A 62 -12.18 7.89 5.22
C LYS A 62 -12.12 7.60 3.72
N LYS A 63 -13.13 8.10 3.00
CA LYS A 63 -13.11 8.08 1.54
C LYS A 63 -12.10 9.10 1.02
N ALA A 64 -11.16 8.64 0.17
CA ALA A 64 -10.21 9.52 -0.51
C ALA A 64 -9.74 8.89 -1.83
N ASP A 65 -9.25 9.77 -2.71
CA ASP A 65 -8.54 9.41 -3.92
C ASP A 65 -7.04 9.54 -3.65
N ILE A 66 -6.28 8.47 -3.89
CA ILE A 66 -4.82 8.44 -3.71
C ILE A 66 -4.09 9.44 -4.62
N THR A 67 -4.70 9.83 -5.74
CA THR A 67 -4.14 10.81 -6.68
C THR A 67 -4.47 12.26 -6.32
N ASN A 68 -5.25 12.48 -5.25
CA ASN A 68 -5.66 13.81 -4.79
C ASN A 68 -6.03 13.78 -3.30
N ILE A 69 -5.05 13.61 -2.43
CA ILE A 69 -5.24 13.46 -0.99
C ILE A 69 -5.52 14.81 -0.34
N LYS A 70 -6.71 14.95 0.27
CA LYS A 70 -7.17 16.20 0.90
C LYS A 70 -6.61 16.34 2.32
N CYS A 71 -5.32 16.57 2.45
CA CYS A 71 -4.68 16.91 3.70
C CYS A 71 -3.46 17.83 3.48
N LYS A 72 -2.91 18.36 4.57
CA LYS A 72 -1.71 19.21 4.55
C LYS A 72 -0.48 18.39 4.14
N ASP A 73 0.50 19.06 3.56
CA ASP A 73 1.82 18.52 3.29
C ASP A 73 2.52 18.10 4.60
N ALA A 74 3.47 17.20 4.50
CA ALA A 74 4.37 16.79 5.59
C ALA A 74 3.61 16.45 6.89
N ARG A 75 2.55 15.63 6.81
CA ARG A 75 1.69 15.34 7.95
C ARG A 75 1.97 14.01 8.62
N PHE A 76 2.32 12.98 7.87
CA PHE A 76 2.39 11.60 8.37
C PHE A 76 3.84 11.15 8.53
N ASP A 77 4.10 10.38 9.57
CA ASP A 77 5.41 9.77 9.80
C ASP A 77 5.67 8.64 8.80
N LYS A 78 4.62 7.86 8.52
CA LYS A 78 4.64 6.78 7.53
C LYS A 78 3.42 6.86 6.61
N VAL A 79 3.64 6.56 5.33
CA VAL A 79 2.56 6.48 4.33
C VAL A 79 2.61 5.10 3.67
N VAL A 80 1.51 4.38 3.71
CA VAL A 80 1.40 3.01 3.17
C VAL A 80 0.47 2.98 1.96
N ALA A 81 0.90 2.38 0.85
CA ALA A 81 0.09 2.22 -0.36
C ALA A 81 0.19 0.77 -0.87
N GLY A 82 -0.59 -0.14 -0.28
CA GLY A 82 -0.50 -1.57 -0.55
C GLY A 82 -1.31 -2.03 -1.76
N ASN A 83 -0.67 -2.73 -2.69
CA ASN A 83 -1.30 -3.39 -3.84
C ASN A 83 -2.17 -2.47 -4.72
N VAL A 84 -1.78 -1.21 -4.89
CA VAL A 84 -2.56 -0.21 -5.64
C VAL A 84 -1.79 0.37 -6.83
N ILE A 85 -0.48 0.57 -6.73
CA ILE A 85 0.32 1.27 -7.75
C ILE A 85 0.20 0.62 -9.13
N HIS A 86 0.16 -0.71 -9.20
CA HIS A 86 0.02 -1.46 -10.45
C HIS A 86 -1.38 -1.35 -11.08
N LEU A 87 -2.38 -0.87 -10.34
CA LEU A 87 -3.76 -0.70 -10.81
C LEU A 87 -4.01 0.70 -11.39
N LEU A 88 -3.17 1.67 -11.05
CA LEU A 88 -3.37 3.06 -11.45
C LEU A 88 -2.96 3.30 -12.90
N PRO A 89 -3.76 4.07 -13.67
CA PRO A 89 -3.37 4.51 -15.02
C PRO A 89 -2.18 5.47 -14.99
N GLU A 90 -2.14 6.36 -13.99
CA GLU A 90 -1.12 7.40 -13.79
C GLU A 90 -0.53 7.28 -12.38
N PRO A 91 0.32 6.26 -12.11
CA PRO A 91 0.86 6.03 -10.77
C PRO A 91 1.75 7.19 -10.27
N GLU A 92 2.31 7.99 -11.16
CA GLU A 92 3.11 9.17 -10.85
C GLU A 92 2.34 10.19 -10.00
N LYS A 93 1.05 10.38 -10.30
CA LYS A 93 0.19 11.29 -9.52
C LYS A 93 0.03 10.80 -8.08
N ALA A 94 -0.11 9.48 -7.92
CA ALA A 94 -0.20 8.89 -6.59
C ALA A 94 1.14 9.02 -5.85
N LEU A 95 2.27 8.68 -6.49
CA LEU A 95 3.60 8.82 -5.88
C LEU A 95 3.85 10.25 -5.41
N TYR A 96 3.54 11.25 -6.26
CA TYR A 96 3.65 12.66 -5.89
C TYR A 96 2.82 13.01 -4.63
N GLU A 97 1.60 12.53 -4.54
CA GLU A 97 0.74 12.78 -3.37
C GLU A 97 1.26 12.07 -2.11
N LEU A 98 1.79 10.84 -2.24
CA LEU A 98 2.40 10.13 -1.11
C LEU A 98 3.62 10.89 -0.57
N GLU A 99 4.49 11.39 -1.47
CA GLU A 99 5.64 12.22 -1.11
C GLU A 99 5.23 13.55 -0.47
N ARG A 100 4.21 14.20 -1.00
CA ARG A 100 3.73 15.45 -0.47
C ARG A 100 3.23 15.33 0.97
N VAL A 101 2.57 14.24 1.31
CA VAL A 101 1.93 14.08 2.63
C VAL A 101 2.82 13.43 3.68
N VAL A 102 3.91 12.76 3.29
CA VAL A 102 4.89 12.23 4.24
C VAL A 102 5.76 13.37 4.78
N LYS A 103 6.16 13.29 6.05
CA LYS A 103 7.07 14.25 6.67
C LYS A 103 8.49 14.11 6.11
N PRO A 104 9.29 15.16 6.12
CA PRO A 104 10.73 15.04 5.91
C PRO A 104 11.32 14.02 6.90
N GLY A 105 12.06 13.04 6.38
CA GLY A 105 12.59 11.90 7.16
C GLY A 105 11.57 10.81 7.51
N GLY A 106 10.33 10.93 7.06
CA GLY A 106 9.35 9.85 7.11
C GLY A 106 9.53 8.87 5.96
N GLU A 107 8.76 7.79 5.94
CA GLU A 107 8.90 6.72 4.95
C GLU A 107 7.60 6.44 4.19
N ILE A 108 7.76 6.07 2.91
CA ILE A 108 6.67 5.59 2.06
C ILE A 108 6.85 4.09 1.87
N ILE A 109 5.85 3.30 2.26
CA ILE A 109 5.90 1.84 2.26
C ILE A 109 4.92 1.34 1.20
N ILE A 110 5.42 0.70 0.15
CA ILE A 110 4.61 0.26 -1.00
C ILE A 110 4.69 -1.27 -1.16
N PRO A 111 3.86 -2.04 -0.46
CA PRO A 111 3.75 -3.49 -0.68
C PRO A 111 3.05 -3.78 -2.01
N THR A 112 3.62 -4.65 -2.84
CA THR A 112 3.03 -5.06 -4.11
C THR A 112 3.21 -6.56 -4.32
N TYR A 113 2.16 -7.27 -4.72
CA TYR A 113 2.28 -8.66 -5.12
C TYR A 113 3.13 -8.79 -6.38
N ILE A 114 4.06 -9.74 -6.35
CA ILE A 114 5.00 -10.02 -7.44
C ILE A 114 4.89 -11.47 -7.90
N ASN A 115 5.21 -11.71 -9.17
CA ASN A 115 5.34 -13.05 -9.72
C ASN A 115 6.77 -13.56 -9.48
N MET A 116 6.92 -14.63 -8.70
CA MET A 116 8.23 -15.27 -8.43
C MET A 116 8.64 -16.26 -9.50
N SER A 117 7.73 -16.69 -10.39
CA SER A 117 8.01 -17.71 -11.40
C SER A 117 8.08 -17.12 -12.80
N LYS A 118 9.24 -17.23 -13.42
CA LYS A 118 9.37 -17.10 -14.87
C LYS A 118 8.59 -18.23 -15.53
N GLY A 119 7.28 -18.05 -15.81
CA GLY A 119 6.56 -18.91 -16.72
C GLY A 119 5.27 -19.61 -16.30
N THR A 120 4.72 -19.39 -15.10
CA THR A 120 3.45 -20.08 -14.70
C THR A 120 2.39 -19.13 -14.10
N GLY A 121 2.22 -17.97 -14.70
CA GLY A 121 1.33 -16.91 -14.20
C GLY A 121 -0.16 -17.04 -14.48
N THR A 122 -0.70 -18.23 -14.86
CA THR A 122 -2.04 -18.27 -15.48
C THR A 122 -3.21 -18.49 -14.52
N ALA A 123 -3.05 -19.18 -13.42
CA ALA A 123 -4.19 -19.55 -12.56
C ALA A 123 -4.56 -18.49 -11.51
N ALA A 124 -3.56 -17.91 -10.83
CA ALA A 124 -3.81 -16.88 -9.82
C ALA A 124 -4.26 -15.57 -10.45
N VAL A 125 -3.65 -15.17 -11.58
CA VAL A 125 -4.04 -13.98 -12.35
C VAL A 125 -5.47 -14.11 -12.89
N LYS A 126 -5.86 -15.26 -13.43
CA LYS A 126 -7.24 -15.51 -13.88
C LYS A 126 -8.26 -15.41 -12.74
N PHE A 127 -7.92 -15.87 -11.54
CA PHE A 127 -8.82 -15.80 -10.39
C PHE A 127 -9.04 -14.35 -9.92
N ILE A 128 -7.99 -13.53 -9.94
CA ILE A 128 -8.05 -12.13 -9.49
C ILE A 128 -8.70 -11.24 -10.57
N THR A 129 -8.46 -11.52 -11.85
CA THR A 129 -9.18 -10.87 -12.97
C THR A 129 -10.68 -11.18 -12.93
N LEU A 130 -11.07 -12.39 -12.52
CA LEU A 130 -12.46 -12.77 -12.32
C LEU A 130 -13.14 -11.96 -11.19
N LEU A 131 -12.37 -11.41 -10.27
CA LEU A 131 -12.84 -10.50 -9.19
C LEU A 131 -12.92 -9.04 -9.64
N GLY A 132 -12.71 -8.74 -10.93
CA GLY A 132 -12.87 -7.41 -11.52
C GLY A 132 -11.67 -6.48 -11.32
N ALA A 133 -10.51 -6.99 -10.91
CA ALA A 133 -9.28 -6.22 -10.89
C ALA A 133 -8.60 -6.26 -12.26
N ASP A 134 -8.63 -5.12 -12.96
CA ASP A 134 -7.91 -4.95 -14.22
C ASP A 134 -6.44 -4.62 -13.90
N PHE A 135 -5.57 -5.66 -13.93
CA PHE A 135 -4.15 -5.48 -13.70
C PHE A 135 -3.50 -4.77 -14.90
N LYS A 136 -3.32 -3.48 -14.79
CA LYS A 136 -2.64 -2.69 -15.82
C LYS A 136 -1.14 -3.01 -15.92
N ARG A 137 -0.54 -3.44 -14.80
CA ARG A 137 0.87 -3.87 -14.71
C ARG A 137 0.99 -5.09 -13.83
N GLN A 138 1.78 -6.07 -14.26
CA GLN A 138 2.19 -7.20 -13.44
C GLN A 138 3.69 -7.04 -13.18
N PHE A 139 4.08 -7.05 -11.92
CA PHE A 139 5.48 -6.97 -11.53
C PHE A 139 6.04 -8.35 -11.19
N ASP A 140 7.27 -8.60 -11.60
CA ASP A 140 8.24 -9.42 -10.89
C ASP A 140 9.15 -8.50 -10.07
N LEU A 141 10.12 -9.06 -9.35
CA LEU A 141 10.99 -8.24 -8.50
C LEU A 141 11.83 -7.25 -9.30
N ASP A 142 12.34 -7.68 -10.47
CA ASP A 142 13.23 -6.84 -11.29
C ASP A 142 12.46 -5.67 -11.91
N SER A 143 11.29 -5.94 -12.50
CA SER A 143 10.44 -4.87 -13.06
C SER A 143 9.85 -3.95 -11.98
N TYR A 144 9.65 -4.45 -10.76
CA TYR A 144 9.22 -3.62 -9.65
C TYR A 144 10.31 -2.64 -9.20
N LYS A 145 11.56 -3.08 -9.15
CA LYS A 145 12.71 -2.20 -8.89
C LYS A 145 12.89 -1.18 -10.01
N ALA A 146 12.92 -1.65 -11.27
CA ALA A 146 13.05 -0.78 -12.44
C ALA A 146 11.95 0.31 -12.49
N PHE A 147 10.73 -0.01 -12.04
CA PHE A 147 9.65 0.96 -11.98
C PHE A 147 9.98 2.20 -11.13
N PHE A 148 10.68 2.05 -9.99
CA PHE A 148 11.10 3.17 -9.16
C PHE A 148 12.37 3.84 -9.72
N GLU A 149 13.33 3.05 -10.19
CA GLU A 149 14.57 3.56 -10.79
C GLU A 149 14.30 4.45 -12.01
N ASP A 150 13.39 4.02 -12.91
CA ASP A 150 12.97 4.80 -14.09
C ASP A 150 12.31 6.14 -13.74
N LYS A 151 11.81 6.28 -12.51
CA LYS A 151 11.21 7.50 -11.98
C LYS A 151 12.17 8.35 -11.17
N GLY A 152 13.44 7.93 -11.09
CA GLY A 152 14.49 8.67 -10.41
C GLY A 152 14.57 8.44 -8.90
N TYR A 153 13.85 7.45 -8.35
CA TYR A 153 13.98 7.08 -6.95
C TYR A 153 15.30 6.35 -6.72
N THR A 154 16.09 6.87 -5.79
CA THR A 154 17.37 6.29 -5.38
C THR A 154 17.33 5.94 -3.90
N GLY A 155 18.07 4.90 -3.50
CA GLY A 155 18.12 4.50 -2.08
C GLY A 155 16.89 3.73 -1.59
N VAL A 156 16.05 3.22 -2.51
CA VAL A 156 14.87 2.42 -2.15
C VAL A 156 15.32 1.08 -1.58
N GLU A 157 14.84 0.75 -0.38
CA GLU A 157 15.03 -0.56 0.23
C GLU A 157 13.91 -1.52 -0.18
N TYR A 158 14.26 -2.78 -0.46
CA TYR A 158 13.29 -3.77 -0.90
C TYR A 158 13.28 -4.97 0.05
N HIS A 159 12.09 -5.27 0.59
CA HIS A 159 11.86 -6.47 1.39
C HIS A 159 10.97 -7.44 0.61
N VAL A 160 11.40 -8.67 0.47
CA VAL A 160 10.60 -9.74 -0.15
C VAL A 160 9.97 -10.60 0.92
N VAL A 161 8.67 -10.80 0.82
CA VAL A 161 7.89 -11.66 1.72
C VAL A 161 7.37 -12.85 0.93
N ASP A 162 7.87 -14.03 1.24
CA ASP A 162 7.44 -15.28 0.63
C ASP A 162 6.05 -15.70 1.11
N GLY A 163 5.35 -16.48 0.28
CA GLY A 163 4.03 -17.01 0.59
C GLY A 163 3.25 -17.44 -0.65
N ARG A 164 1.96 -17.75 -0.46
CA ARG A 164 1.05 -18.08 -1.58
C ARG A 164 0.97 -16.97 -2.63
N MET A 165 1.09 -15.75 -2.20
CA MET A 165 1.19 -14.56 -3.05
C MET A 165 2.42 -13.79 -2.57
N PRO A 166 3.58 -14.01 -3.20
CA PRO A 166 4.79 -13.29 -2.85
C PRO A 166 4.60 -11.79 -3.00
N CYS A 167 5.20 -11.02 -2.10
CA CYS A 167 5.06 -9.57 -2.07
C CYS A 167 6.45 -8.93 -1.95
N ALA A 168 6.74 -7.94 -2.78
CA ALA A 168 7.86 -7.03 -2.59
C ALA A 168 7.35 -5.75 -1.94
N ILE A 169 8.10 -5.23 -0.96
CA ILE A 169 7.82 -3.98 -0.27
C ILE A 169 8.96 -3.03 -0.59
N ALA A 170 8.66 -1.91 -1.24
CA ALA A 170 9.59 -0.80 -1.43
C ALA A 170 9.39 0.22 -0.28
N VAL A 171 10.51 0.71 0.27
CA VAL A 171 10.56 1.69 1.35
C VAL A 171 11.51 2.82 0.97
#